data_23f0d26835f33009f5958595b5fd888f
#
_entry.id   23f0d26835f33009f5958595b5fd888f
#
_cell.length_a   1.000
_cell.length_b   1.000
_cell.length_c   1.000
_cell.angle_alpha   90.00
_cell.angle_beta   90.00
_cell.angle_gamma   90.00
#
_symmetry.space_group_name_H-M   'P 1'
#
loop_
_entity.id
_entity.type
_entity.pdbx_description
1 polymer ?
#
loop_
_entity_poly.entity_id
_entity_poly.type
_entity_poly.pdbx_seq_one_letter_code
_entity_poly.pdbx_strand_id
1 'polypeptide(L)' 'MRKKREQLIITFSTTTEAMKMEKFCQGQDLPGRIIPLPSEISAGCGLAWKTDPDQKPVFLEKLRQAGIEWDSMIVLKI' A
#
# COMPACT_ATOMS: atom_id res chain seq x y z
N MET A 1 5.31 24.36 -4.00
CA MET A 1 6.22 23.21 -3.90
C MET A 1 5.77 22.25 -2.79
N ARG A 2 5.62 20.99 -3.13
CA ARG A 2 5.19 20.00 -2.14
C ARG A 2 6.36 19.55 -1.28
N LYS A 3 6.14 19.51 0.03
CA LYS A 3 7.11 18.89 0.93
C LYS A 3 6.95 17.39 0.86
N LYS A 4 8.05 16.69 0.82
CA LYS A 4 8.05 15.24 0.93
C LYS A 4 7.60 14.84 2.34
N ARG A 5 6.75 13.84 2.42
CA ARG A 5 6.23 13.35 3.68
C ARG A 5 6.48 11.86 3.79
N GLU A 6 6.62 11.38 5.01
CA GLU A 6 6.69 9.95 5.23
C GLU A 6 5.35 9.31 4.87
N GLN A 7 5.42 8.29 4.03
CA GLN A 7 4.24 7.55 3.60
C GLN A 7 4.49 6.07 3.81
N LEU A 8 3.45 5.33 4.18
CA LEU A 8 3.51 3.88 4.20
C LEU A 8 3.24 3.38 2.79
N ILE A 9 4.17 2.61 2.27
CA ILE A 9 4.08 2.03 0.93
C ILE A 9 3.94 0.53 1.08
N ILE A 10 2.84 -0.01 0.62
CA ILE A 10 2.58 -1.45 0.64
C ILE A 10 2.74 -1.96 -0.78
N THR A 11 3.69 -2.86 -0.98
CA THR A 11 3.97 -3.42 -2.30
C THR A 11 3.33 -4.79 -2.46
N PHE A 12 3.12 -5.19 -3.69
CA PHE A 12 2.45 -6.44 -4.01
C PHE A 12 3.24 -7.23 -5.04
N SER A 13 3.16 -8.55 -4.95
CA SER A 13 3.84 -9.44 -5.90
C SER A 13 3.15 -9.49 -7.24
N THR A 14 1.82 -9.26 -7.27
CA THR A 14 1.03 -9.33 -8.49
C THR A 14 0.05 -8.19 -8.57
N THR A 15 -0.33 -7.85 -9.79
CA THR A 15 -1.36 -6.85 -10.05
C THR A 15 -2.70 -7.27 -9.44
N THR A 16 -2.99 -8.56 -9.46
CA THR A 16 -4.23 -9.10 -8.88
C THR A 16 -4.35 -8.73 -7.40
N GLU A 17 -3.27 -8.90 -6.64
CA GLU A 17 -3.29 -8.56 -5.22
C GLU A 17 -3.42 -7.05 -5.01
N ALA A 18 -2.76 -6.24 -5.84
CA ALA A 18 -2.89 -4.78 -5.77
C ALA A 18 -4.33 -4.34 -6.01
N MET A 19 -5.00 -4.95 -6.97
CA MET A 19 -6.39 -4.63 -7.28
C MET A 19 -7.34 -5.10 -6.18
N LYS A 20 -7.08 -6.25 -5.57
CA LYS A 20 -7.83 -6.71 -4.41
C LYS A 20 -7.72 -5.70 -3.27
N MET A 21 -6.53 -5.18 -3.06
CA MET A 21 -6.27 -4.17 -2.04
C MET A 21 -7.11 -2.93 -2.27
N GLU A 22 -7.11 -2.42 -3.49
CA GLU A 22 -7.87 -1.23 -3.83
C GLU A 22 -9.35 -1.42 -3.55
N LYS A 23 -9.90 -2.53 -4.02
CA LYS A 23 -11.31 -2.84 -3.85
C LYS A 23 -11.68 -3.01 -2.38
N PHE A 24 -10.84 -3.71 -1.64
CA PHE A 24 -11.03 -3.93 -0.21
C PHE A 24 -11.04 -2.60 0.55
N CYS A 25 -10.07 -1.75 0.27
CA CYS A 25 -9.96 -0.46 0.97
C CYS A 25 -11.13 0.46 0.65
N GLN A 26 -11.63 0.44 -0.58
CA GLN A 26 -12.83 1.20 -0.94
C GLN A 26 -14.04 0.71 -0.16
N GLY A 27 -14.20 -0.60 -0.04
CA GLY A 27 -15.32 -1.18 0.70
C GLY A 27 -15.24 -0.95 2.20
N GLN A 28 -14.05 -0.85 2.76
CA GLN A 28 -13.83 -0.62 4.18
C GLN A 28 -13.60 0.85 4.53
N ASP A 29 -13.63 1.73 3.52
CA ASP A 29 -13.38 3.15 3.71
C ASP A 29 -12.01 3.41 4.37
N LEU A 30 -11.01 2.64 3.97
CA LEU A 30 -9.66 2.79 4.48
C LEU A 30 -8.90 3.87 3.69
N PRO A 31 -8.04 4.65 4.37
CA PRO A 31 -7.33 5.75 3.71
C PRO A 31 -6.23 5.26 2.77
N GLY A 32 -5.92 6.08 1.78
CA GLY A 32 -4.84 5.82 0.85
C GLY A 32 -5.31 5.61 -0.57
N ARG A 33 -4.38 5.21 -1.43
CA ARG A 33 -4.70 4.98 -2.85
C ARG A 33 -3.61 4.15 -3.52
N ILE A 34 -3.96 3.57 -4.66
CA ILE A 34 -2.99 2.89 -5.53
C ILE A 34 -2.14 3.95 -6.23
N ILE A 35 -0.85 3.71 -6.26
CA ILE A 35 0.11 4.55 -6.98
C ILE A 35 1.04 3.66 -7.80
N PRO A 36 1.70 4.21 -8.82
CA PRO A 36 2.82 3.50 -9.45
C PRO A 36 3.92 3.28 -8.42
N LEU A 37 4.59 2.15 -8.52
CA LEU A 37 5.67 1.82 -7.58
C LEU A 37 6.75 2.88 -7.65
N PRO A 38 7.15 3.48 -6.50
CA PRO A 38 8.24 4.45 -6.50
C PRO A 38 9.54 3.85 -7.02
N SER A 39 10.34 4.65 -7.71
CA SER A 39 11.59 4.18 -8.30
C SER A 39 12.59 3.69 -7.25
N GLU A 40 12.46 4.17 -6.02
CA GLU A 40 13.31 3.76 -4.90
C GLU A 40 13.04 2.32 -4.46
N ILE A 41 11.91 1.76 -4.87
CA ILE A 41 11.50 0.41 -4.50
C ILE A 41 11.53 -0.47 -5.73
N SER A 42 12.24 -1.59 -5.62
CA SER A 42 12.27 -2.59 -6.68
C SER A 42 11.43 -3.78 -6.23
N ALA A 43 10.21 -3.88 -6.74
CA ALA A 43 9.30 -4.96 -6.36
C ALA A 43 8.31 -5.26 -7.47
N GLY A 44 7.75 -6.41 -7.38
CA GLY A 44 6.98 -7.19 -8.31
C GLY A 44 6.13 -6.54 -9.37
N CYS A 45 4.94 -6.01 -9.04
CA CYS A 45 3.95 -5.73 -10.08
C CYS A 45 3.93 -4.28 -10.58
N GLY A 46 4.76 -3.41 -10.01
CA GLY A 46 4.79 -2.01 -10.42
C GLY A 46 3.70 -1.14 -9.83
N LEU A 47 2.88 -1.69 -8.95
CA LEU A 47 1.84 -0.95 -8.24
C LEU A 47 2.04 -1.08 -6.74
N ALA A 48 1.61 -0.04 -6.01
CA ALA A 48 1.69 -0.01 -4.57
C ALA A 48 0.52 0.75 -3.98
N TRP A 49 0.27 0.54 -2.71
CA TRP A 49 -0.73 1.30 -1.95
C TRP A 49 0.01 2.32 -1.09
N LYS A 50 -0.42 3.57 -1.17
CA LYS A 50 0.17 4.66 -0.38
C LYS A 50 -0.82 5.12 0.67
N THR A 51 -0.38 5.21 1.93
CA THR A 51 -1.19 5.71 3.03
C THR A 51 -0.27 6.30 4.11
N ASP A 52 -0.86 6.79 5.19
CA ASP A 52 -0.08 7.34 6.31
C ASP A 52 0.63 6.23 7.09
N PRO A 53 1.85 6.50 7.60
CA PRO A 53 2.57 5.50 8.41
C PRO A 53 1.81 5.07 9.65
N ASP A 54 1.00 5.94 10.23
CA ASP A 54 0.17 5.64 11.40
C ASP A 54 -0.79 4.50 11.17
N GLN A 55 -1.13 4.24 9.91
CA GLN A 55 -2.10 3.23 9.53
C GLN A 55 -1.52 1.83 9.46
N LYS A 56 -0.19 1.69 9.64
CA LYS A 56 0.44 0.39 9.52
C LYS A 56 -0.19 -0.71 10.36
N PRO A 57 -0.44 -0.49 11.68
CA PRO A 57 -1.08 -1.54 12.49
C PRO A 57 -2.48 -1.91 11.98
N VAL A 58 -3.23 -0.90 11.55
CA VAL A 58 -4.58 -1.11 11.02
C VAL A 58 -4.53 -1.97 9.76
N PHE A 59 -3.65 -1.63 8.83
CA PHE A 59 -3.53 -2.37 7.58
C PHE A 59 -3.01 -3.79 7.79
N LEU A 60 -2.07 -3.98 8.70
CA LEU A 60 -1.58 -5.32 9.02
C LEU A 60 -2.74 -6.23 9.46
N GLU A 61 -3.58 -5.72 10.35
CA GLU A 61 -4.71 -6.48 10.86
C GLU A 61 -5.76 -6.72 9.77
N LYS A 62 -6.13 -5.66 9.05
CA LYS A 62 -7.18 -5.73 8.03
C LYS A 62 -6.80 -6.64 6.87
N LEU A 63 -5.57 -6.54 6.39
CA LEU A 63 -5.11 -7.37 5.27
C LEU A 63 -5.03 -8.83 5.66
N ARG A 64 -4.62 -9.11 6.90
CA ARG A 64 -4.61 -10.47 7.41
C ARG A 64 -6.02 -11.05 7.43
N GLN A 65 -6.99 -10.29 7.94
CA GLN A 65 -8.39 -10.72 8.02
C GLN A 65 -8.99 -10.96 6.64
N ALA A 66 -8.60 -10.13 5.67
CA ALA A 66 -9.14 -10.22 4.31
C ALA A 66 -8.44 -11.27 3.45
N GLY A 67 -7.33 -11.82 3.93
CA GLY A 67 -6.56 -12.78 3.16
C GLY A 67 -5.83 -12.17 1.98
N ILE A 68 -5.53 -10.88 2.03
CA ILE A 68 -4.78 -10.20 0.98
C ILE A 68 -3.29 -10.36 1.25
N GLU A 69 -2.57 -10.85 0.25
CA GLU A 69 -1.12 -11.00 0.36
C GLU A 69 -0.43 -9.75 -0.15
N TRP A 70 0.58 -9.30 0.58
CA TRP A 70 1.43 -8.19 0.17
C TRP A 70 2.89 -8.63 0.23
N ASP A 71 3.74 -7.90 -0.49
CA ASP A 71 5.16 -8.21 -0.54
C ASP A 71 5.92 -7.54 0.61
N SER A 72 5.79 -6.22 0.72
CA SER A 72 6.50 -5.43 1.74
C SER A 72 5.66 -4.26 2.20
N MET A 73 5.94 -3.79 3.43
CA MET A 73 5.45 -2.52 3.94
C MET A 73 6.65 -1.67 4.30
N ILE A 74 6.80 -0.55 3.63
CA ILE A 74 7.98 0.31 3.74
C ILE A 74 7.53 1.74 4.01
N VAL A 75 8.19 2.43 4.93
CA VAL A 75 7.96 3.86 5.12
C VAL A 75 8.97 4.61 4.26
N LEU A 76 8.48 5.46 3.39
CA LEU A 76 9.29 6.16 2.41
C LEU A 76 8.87 7.62 2.33
N LYS A 77 9.83 8.53 2.22
CA LYS A 77 9.56 9.95 2.00
C LYS A 77 9.36 10.21 0.52
N ILE A 78 8.14 10.54 0.17
CA ILE A 78 7.82 10.86 -1.23
C ILE A 78 6.79 11.97 -1.31
#